data_860676635a9a7b435e55a447af9e5c7d
#
_entry.id   860676635a9a7b435e55a447af9e5c7d
#
_cell.length_a   1.000
_cell.length_b   1.000
_cell.length_c   1.000
_cell.angle_alpha   90.00
_cell.angle_beta   90.00
_cell.angle_gamma   90.00
#
_symmetry.space_group_name_H-M   'P 1'
#
loop_
_entity.id
_entity.type
_entity.pdbx_description
1 polymer ?
#
loop_
_entity_poly.entity_id
_entity_poly.type
_entity_poly.pdbx_seq_one_letter_code
_entity_poly.pdbx_strand_id
1 'polypeptide(L)'
;MPPAKKGESNKSRRRKKPKRYGNTLKANLIQRNKEYTDTAKRRAMNRFSSQEKPLGFPEVSVEPKSHKFTWKVGPVPLKDEEDIAKFVIRKGEFGWLDDERVDEIAQYVEEKNITLDQALSLRSALLQQKTVYGHGRLKSRSKALYRLYCEGVSVVDLSKRFDFPPMNIFRIILAEKKWSKSRIKECLREPSKMAARAGEEFEKAEAADRVSNVDQTETHIRANLFEDSLSDWFESRGVKIRRQNEMVSEQRIEHGRPINTPDILFLDHVEINGQPVAWI
;
A
#
# COMPACT_ATOMS: atom_id res chain seq x y z
N MET A 1 1.07 -12.62 -84.57
CA MET A 1 0.10 -12.53 -83.46
C MET A 1 0.61 -13.38 -82.29
N PRO A 2 1.03 -12.81 -81.15
CA PRO A 2 1.37 -13.54 -79.98
C PRO A 2 0.11 -13.69 -79.11
N PRO A 3 0.03 -14.79 -78.25
CA PRO A 3 -1.17 -15.12 -77.48
C PRO A 3 -1.32 -14.29 -76.23
N ALA A 4 -2.58 -14.08 -75.83
CA ALA A 4 -3.04 -13.32 -74.68
C ALA A 4 -2.58 -13.93 -73.34
N LYS A 5 -2.05 -13.10 -72.44
CA LYS A 5 -1.75 -13.45 -71.03
C LYS A 5 -3.04 -13.54 -70.23
N LYS A 6 -3.27 -14.69 -69.60
CA LYS A 6 -4.35 -14.93 -68.65
C LYS A 6 -4.13 -14.08 -67.41
N GLY A 7 -5.20 -13.40 -66.94
CA GLY A 7 -5.21 -12.60 -65.74
C GLY A 7 -5.01 -13.43 -64.47
N GLU A 8 -4.08 -13.00 -63.64
CA GLU A 8 -3.89 -13.52 -62.29
C GLU A 8 -5.01 -12.99 -61.35
N SER A 9 -5.74 -13.90 -60.78
CA SER A 9 -6.78 -13.64 -59.82
C SER A 9 -6.16 -13.10 -58.50
N ASN A 10 -6.48 -11.90 -58.17
CA ASN A 10 -6.09 -11.24 -56.93
C ASN A 10 -6.78 -11.93 -55.75
N LYS A 11 -6.16 -12.99 -55.16
CA LYS A 11 -6.59 -13.59 -53.92
C LYS A 11 -6.35 -12.60 -52.79
N SER A 12 -7.42 -11.91 -52.35
CA SER A 12 -7.43 -11.06 -51.17
C SER A 12 -6.89 -11.84 -49.97
N ARG A 13 -5.69 -11.45 -49.51
CA ARG A 13 -5.14 -11.94 -48.23
C ARG A 13 -6.07 -11.47 -47.10
N ARG A 14 -7.01 -12.34 -46.69
CA ARG A 14 -7.76 -12.16 -45.43
C ARG A 14 -6.75 -12.02 -44.28
N ARG A 15 -6.59 -10.81 -43.77
CA ARG A 15 -5.84 -10.52 -42.53
C ARG A 15 -6.46 -11.39 -41.43
N LYS A 16 -5.74 -12.43 -40.99
CA LYS A 16 -6.09 -13.18 -39.79
C LYS A 16 -6.14 -12.22 -38.62
N LYS A 17 -7.34 -12.05 -38.01
CA LYS A 17 -7.49 -11.28 -36.77
C LYS A 17 -6.51 -11.82 -35.74
N PRO A 18 -5.76 -10.98 -34.99
CA PRO A 18 -4.85 -11.46 -33.99
C PRO A 18 -5.62 -12.27 -32.94
N LYS A 19 -5.19 -13.50 -32.71
CA LYS A 19 -5.76 -14.36 -31.65
C LYS A 19 -5.69 -13.61 -30.34
N ARG A 20 -6.81 -13.58 -29.60
CA ARG A 20 -6.96 -12.96 -28.29
C ARG A 20 -6.05 -13.62 -27.25
N TYR A 21 -4.77 -13.31 -27.25
CA TYR A 21 -3.81 -13.79 -26.24
C TYR A 21 -4.12 -13.26 -24.82
N GLY A 22 -4.83 -12.14 -24.71
CA GLY A 22 -5.15 -11.53 -23.42
C GLY A 22 -6.06 -12.35 -22.51
N ASN A 23 -7.00 -13.08 -23.06
CA ASN A 23 -7.93 -13.91 -22.26
C ASN A 23 -7.25 -15.18 -21.72
N THR A 24 -6.31 -15.75 -22.48
CA THR A 24 -5.57 -16.95 -22.05
C THR A 24 -4.57 -16.62 -20.94
N LEU A 25 -3.88 -15.48 -21.03
CA LEU A 25 -2.97 -15.00 -19.99
C LEU A 25 -3.72 -14.68 -18.67
N LYS A 26 -4.89 -14.05 -18.78
CA LYS A 26 -5.73 -13.74 -17.61
C LYS A 26 -6.28 -15.00 -16.96
N ALA A 27 -6.73 -15.98 -17.76
CA ALA A 27 -7.20 -17.28 -17.27
C ALA A 27 -6.06 -18.05 -16.58
N ASN A 28 -4.87 -18.08 -17.18
CA ASN A 28 -3.69 -18.74 -16.59
C ASN A 28 -3.23 -18.08 -15.29
N LEU A 29 -3.31 -16.74 -15.18
CA LEU A 29 -3.00 -16.02 -13.94
C LEU A 29 -4.02 -16.33 -12.84
N ILE A 30 -5.31 -16.37 -13.17
CA ILE A 30 -6.37 -16.72 -12.22
C ILE A 30 -6.18 -18.17 -11.76
N GLN A 31 -5.87 -19.09 -12.66
CA GLN A 31 -5.65 -20.50 -12.32
C GLN A 31 -4.40 -20.68 -11.44
N ARG A 32 -3.28 -20.03 -11.76
CA ARG A 32 -2.07 -20.03 -10.92
C ARG A 32 -2.32 -19.46 -9.53
N ASN A 33 -3.07 -18.34 -9.43
CA ASN A 33 -3.41 -17.79 -8.14
C ASN A 33 -4.31 -18.72 -7.33
N LYS A 34 -5.25 -19.42 -7.97
CA LYS A 34 -6.09 -20.43 -7.32
C LYS A 34 -5.25 -21.62 -6.83
N GLU A 35 -4.38 -22.16 -7.66
CA GLU A 35 -3.46 -23.26 -7.30
C GLU A 35 -2.51 -22.86 -6.17
N TYR A 36 -1.98 -21.62 -6.19
CA TYR A 36 -1.17 -21.08 -5.11
C TYR A 36 -1.95 -20.96 -3.79
N THR A 37 -3.18 -20.45 -3.86
CA THR A 37 -4.07 -20.33 -2.69
C THR A 37 -4.46 -21.68 -2.13
N ASP A 38 -4.79 -22.65 -2.97
CA ASP A 38 -5.16 -24.02 -2.56
C ASP A 38 -3.96 -24.78 -2.01
N THR A 39 -2.77 -24.53 -2.53
CA THR A 39 -1.52 -25.10 -2.01
C THR A 39 -1.16 -24.47 -0.66
N ALA A 40 -1.35 -23.18 -0.50
CA ALA A 40 -1.14 -22.48 0.77
C ALA A 40 -2.14 -22.95 1.84
N LYS A 41 -3.42 -23.12 1.48
CA LYS A 41 -4.44 -23.69 2.36
C LYS A 41 -4.12 -25.12 2.78
N ARG A 42 -3.71 -25.98 1.83
CA ARG A 42 -3.27 -27.37 2.14
C ARG A 42 -2.06 -27.42 3.06
N ARG A 43 -1.07 -26.54 2.84
CA ARG A 43 0.11 -26.45 3.71
C ARG A 43 -0.27 -25.93 5.10
N ALA A 44 -1.20 -25.00 5.20
CA ALA A 44 -1.71 -24.53 6.48
C ALA A 44 -2.48 -25.67 7.19
N MET A 45 -3.42 -26.33 6.51
CA MET A 45 -4.17 -27.47 7.08
C MET A 45 -3.24 -28.62 7.50
N ASN A 46 -2.23 -28.97 6.72
CA ASN A 46 -1.28 -30.01 7.11
C ASN A 46 -0.41 -29.61 8.30
N ARG A 47 -0.13 -28.31 8.50
CA ARG A 47 0.55 -27.82 9.70
C ARG A 47 -0.35 -27.90 10.93
N PHE A 48 -1.66 -27.70 10.79
CA PHE A 48 -2.61 -27.81 11.90
C PHE A 48 -3.05 -29.24 12.18
N SER A 49 -2.90 -30.17 11.22
CA SER A 49 -3.24 -31.60 11.39
C SER A 49 -2.06 -32.46 11.88
N SER A 50 -0.82 -32.00 11.74
CA SER A 50 0.31 -32.61 12.42
C SER A 50 0.21 -32.26 13.90
N GLN A 51 0.39 -33.23 14.79
CA GLN A 51 0.40 -33.06 16.26
C GLN A 51 1.56 -32.18 16.77
N GLU A 52 2.25 -31.50 15.89
CA GLU A 52 3.23 -30.48 16.24
C GLU A 52 2.48 -29.28 16.83
N LYS A 53 2.78 -28.96 18.08
CA LYS A 53 2.29 -27.77 18.78
C LYS A 53 2.43 -26.56 17.86
N PRO A 54 1.39 -25.70 17.73
CA PRO A 54 1.50 -24.48 16.97
C PRO A 54 2.71 -23.70 17.48
N LEU A 55 3.63 -23.40 16.57
CA LEU A 55 4.86 -22.70 16.88
C LEU A 55 4.60 -21.43 17.68
N GLY A 56 5.24 -21.29 18.82
CA GLY A 56 5.30 -20.05 19.57
C GLY A 56 4.14 -19.77 20.55
N PHE A 57 3.25 -20.74 20.84
CA PHE A 57 2.32 -20.60 21.94
C PHE A 57 2.98 -21.19 23.20
N PRO A 58 3.30 -20.40 24.24
CA PRO A 58 3.69 -20.94 25.51
C PRO A 58 2.57 -21.83 26.06
N GLU A 59 2.92 -22.93 26.75
CA GLU A 59 1.93 -23.66 27.52
C GLU A 59 1.35 -22.69 28.55
N VAL A 60 0.16 -22.18 28.28
CA VAL A 60 -0.54 -21.31 29.20
C VAL A 60 -1.12 -22.23 30.25
N SER A 61 -0.41 -22.35 31.37
CA SER A 61 -0.84 -23.14 32.54
C SER A 61 -2.03 -22.52 33.29
N VAL A 62 -2.57 -21.41 32.80
CA VAL A 62 -3.65 -20.64 33.40
C VAL A 62 -4.78 -20.49 32.38
N GLU A 63 -6.01 -20.84 32.77
CA GLU A 63 -7.19 -20.66 31.95
C GLU A 63 -7.28 -19.22 31.43
N PRO A 64 -7.59 -19.02 30.13
CA PRO A 64 -7.76 -17.70 29.58
C PRO A 64 -8.89 -16.94 30.26
N LYS A 65 -8.64 -15.71 30.66
CA LYS A 65 -9.67 -14.83 31.21
C LYS A 65 -10.50 -14.23 30.09
N SER A 66 -11.74 -13.86 30.39
CA SER A 66 -12.60 -13.15 29.43
C SER A 66 -12.64 -11.66 29.76
N HIS A 67 -12.36 -10.84 28.78
CA HIS A 67 -12.37 -9.38 28.86
C HIS A 67 -13.31 -8.78 27.81
N LYS A 68 -14.15 -7.84 28.22
CA LYS A 68 -15.08 -7.15 27.33
C LYS A 68 -14.79 -5.65 27.37
N PHE A 69 -14.59 -5.08 26.21
CA PHE A 69 -14.36 -3.65 26.03
C PHE A 69 -15.42 -3.03 25.13
N THR A 70 -15.87 -1.86 25.52
CA THR A 70 -16.74 -1.04 24.69
C THR A 70 -16.00 0.24 24.35
N TRP A 71 -15.70 0.43 23.07
CA TRP A 71 -15.14 1.65 22.57
C TRP A 71 -16.25 2.59 22.10
N LYS A 72 -16.06 3.88 22.37
CA LYS A 72 -17.07 4.90 22.04
C LYS A 72 -17.29 5.08 20.53
N VAL A 73 -16.33 4.65 19.73
CA VAL A 73 -16.38 4.77 18.28
C VAL A 73 -16.81 3.43 17.71
N GLY A 74 -18.00 3.40 17.12
CA GLY A 74 -18.50 2.24 16.36
C GLY A 74 -17.90 2.16 14.96
N PRO A 75 -18.13 1.06 14.23
CA PRO A 75 -17.73 0.96 12.84
C PRO A 75 -18.46 2.02 11.99
N VAL A 76 -17.71 2.65 11.09
CA VAL A 76 -18.29 3.59 10.12
C VAL A 76 -19.09 2.79 9.07
N PRO A 77 -20.35 3.17 8.76
CA PRO A 77 -21.08 2.52 7.69
C PRO A 77 -20.33 2.63 6.36
N LEU A 78 -20.26 1.54 5.60
CA LEU A 78 -19.51 1.47 4.33
C LEU A 78 -19.87 2.60 3.36
N LYS A 79 -21.18 2.96 3.28
CA LYS A 79 -21.63 4.06 2.44
C LYS A 79 -21.02 5.40 2.85
N ASP A 80 -20.93 5.67 4.15
CA ASP A 80 -20.35 6.91 4.66
C ASP A 80 -18.83 6.92 4.43
N GLU A 81 -18.17 5.78 4.60
CA GLU A 81 -16.75 5.64 4.26
C GLU A 81 -16.49 5.92 2.77
N GLU A 82 -17.30 5.36 1.86
CA GLU A 82 -17.20 5.61 0.41
C GLU A 82 -17.42 7.08 0.05
N ASP A 83 -18.37 7.74 0.67
CA ASP A 83 -18.68 9.15 0.41
C ASP A 83 -17.58 10.06 0.96
N ILE A 84 -17.05 9.77 2.15
CA ILE A 84 -15.90 10.47 2.72
C ILE A 84 -14.66 10.25 1.84
N ALA A 85 -14.40 9.01 1.41
CA ALA A 85 -13.29 8.68 0.53
C ALA A 85 -13.28 9.53 -0.75
N LYS A 86 -14.45 9.73 -1.38
CA LYS A 86 -14.60 10.59 -2.56
C LYS A 86 -14.33 12.06 -2.24
N PHE A 87 -14.73 12.51 -1.06
CA PHE A 87 -14.59 13.90 -0.64
C PHE A 87 -13.15 14.26 -0.23
N VAL A 88 -12.49 13.39 0.54
CA VAL A 88 -11.14 13.66 1.08
C VAL A 88 -10.01 13.53 0.04
N ILE A 89 -10.27 12.87 -1.10
CA ILE A 89 -9.29 12.71 -2.18
C ILE A 89 -9.59 13.71 -3.29
N ARG A 90 -8.68 14.65 -3.50
CA ARG A 90 -8.68 15.54 -4.66
C ARG A 90 -7.51 15.21 -5.59
N LYS A 91 -7.73 15.43 -6.88
CA LYS A 91 -6.70 15.21 -7.90
C LYS A 91 -5.51 16.16 -7.69
N GLY A 92 -4.31 15.60 -7.63
CA GLY A 92 -3.08 16.37 -7.51
C GLY A 92 -2.77 16.89 -6.10
N GLU A 93 -3.55 16.52 -5.09
CA GLU A 93 -3.41 16.96 -3.70
C GLU A 93 -2.62 15.91 -2.89
N PHE A 94 -1.30 16.02 -2.89
CA PHE A 94 -0.38 15.08 -2.22
C PHE A 94 0.43 15.70 -1.09
N GLY A 95 0.41 17.02 -0.95
CA GLY A 95 1.09 17.78 0.09
C GLY A 95 0.30 17.93 1.38
N TRP A 96 0.76 18.86 2.21
CA TRP A 96 -0.03 19.38 3.33
C TRP A 96 -1.33 19.97 2.79
N LEU A 97 -2.40 19.77 3.54
CA LEU A 97 -3.64 20.49 3.30
C LEU A 97 -3.51 21.90 3.87
N ASP A 98 -4.07 22.89 3.18
CA ASP A 98 -4.27 24.20 3.74
C ASP A 98 -5.42 24.21 4.76
N ASP A 99 -5.46 25.24 5.57
CA ASP A 99 -6.44 25.34 6.66
C ASP A 99 -7.89 25.35 6.13
N GLU A 100 -8.13 26.01 5.00
CA GLU A 100 -9.45 26.04 4.35
C GLU A 100 -9.90 24.61 3.98
N ARG A 101 -8.98 23.82 3.44
CA ARG A 101 -9.28 22.43 3.07
C ARG A 101 -9.49 21.53 4.28
N VAL A 102 -8.75 21.76 5.35
CA VAL A 102 -8.94 21.04 6.63
C VAL A 102 -10.32 21.35 7.20
N ASP A 103 -10.72 22.63 7.20
CA ASP A 103 -12.03 23.07 7.68
C ASP A 103 -13.18 22.51 6.84
N GLU A 104 -13.04 22.48 5.50
CA GLU A 104 -14.03 21.83 4.62
C GLU A 104 -14.22 20.34 4.97
N ILE A 105 -13.12 19.63 5.22
CA ILE A 105 -13.18 18.22 5.61
C ILE A 105 -13.83 18.08 6.98
N ALA A 106 -13.44 18.91 7.95
CA ALA A 106 -13.99 18.88 9.30
C ALA A 106 -15.52 19.08 9.30
N GLN A 107 -16.01 20.10 8.59
CA GLN A 107 -17.45 20.36 8.44
C GLN A 107 -18.19 19.20 7.77
N TYR A 108 -17.63 18.65 6.69
CA TYR A 108 -18.27 17.55 5.96
C TYR A 108 -18.41 16.28 6.79
N VAL A 109 -17.44 15.95 7.64
CA VAL A 109 -17.45 14.72 8.44
C VAL A 109 -18.18 14.87 9.77
N GLU A 110 -18.34 16.08 10.28
CA GLU A 110 -19.13 16.37 11.49
C GLU A 110 -20.57 15.90 11.34
N GLU A 111 -21.20 16.16 10.19
CA GLU A 111 -22.57 15.71 9.87
C GLU A 111 -22.72 14.17 9.87
N LYS A 112 -21.61 13.45 9.78
CA LYS A 112 -21.56 11.98 9.74
C LYS A 112 -21.11 11.34 11.05
N ASN A 113 -20.92 12.13 12.12
CA ASN A 113 -20.38 11.70 13.41
C ASN A 113 -18.99 11.04 13.30
N ILE A 114 -18.17 11.54 12.39
CA ILE A 114 -16.79 11.06 12.16
C ILE A 114 -15.83 12.18 12.51
N THR A 115 -14.75 11.84 13.19
CA THR A 115 -13.75 12.85 13.57
C THR A 115 -12.87 13.23 12.36
N LEU A 116 -12.34 14.45 12.38
CA LEU A 116 -11.37 14.91 11.39
C LEU A 116 -10.17 13.95 11.29
N ASP A 117 -9.66 13.46 12.41
CA ASP A 117 -8.51 12.53 12.44
C ASP A 117 -8.82 11.21 11.74
N GLN A 118 -10.03 10.68 11.88
CA GLN A 118 -10.47 9.49 11.15
C GLN A 118 -10.52 9.76 9.64
N ALA A 119 -11.04 10.90 9.21
CA ALA A 119 -11.10 11.28 7.81
C ALA A 119 -9.70 11.49 7.21
N LEU A 120 -8.79 12.14 7.93
CA LEU A 120 -7.40 12.33 7.49
C LEU A 120 -6.61 11.01 7.46
N SER A 121 -6.88 10.10 8.38
CA SER A 121 -6.31 8.75 8.37
C SER A 121 -6.79 7.96 7.16
N LEU A 122 -8.10 7.99 6.85
CA LEU A 122 -8.67 7.39 5.64
C LEU A 122 -8.02 7.99 4.38
N ARG A 123 -7.90 9.32 4.31
CA ARG A 123 -7.21 10.00 3.20
C ARG A 123 -5.78 9.46 3.00
N SER A 124 -5.02 9.35 4.08
CA SER A 124 -3.65 8.86 4.05
C SER A 124 -3.58 7.42 3.52
N ALA A 125 -4.45 6.54 4.01
CA ALA A 125 -4.54 5.15 3.56
C ALA A 125 -4.89 5.05 2.07
N LEU A 126 -5.85 5.84 1.60
CA LEU A 126 -6.28 5.88 0.19
C LEU A 126 -5.17 6.40 -0.73
N LEU A 127 -4.42 7.41 -0.31
CA LEU A 127 -3.27 7.93 -1.07
C LEU A 127 -2.15 6.90 -1.16
N GLN A 128 -1.88 6.16 -0.08
CA GLN A 128 -0.93 5.04 -0.12
C GLN A 128 -1.42 3.94 -1.05
N GLN A 129 -2.68 3.52 -0.95
CA GLN A 129 -3.29 2.54 -1.83
C GLN A 129 -3.18 2.94 -3.30
N LYS A 130 -3.52 4.20 -3.63
CA LYS A 130 -3.36 4.78 -4.97
C LYS A 130 -1.92 4.68 -5.46
N THR A 131 -0.95 4.93 -4.59
CA THR A 131 0.47 4.85 -4.90
C THR A 131 0.90 3.43 -5.22
N VAL A 132 0.52 2.46 -4.39
CA VAL A 132 0.88 1.05 -4.57
C VAL A 132 0.28 0.50 -5.87
N TYR A 133 -1.02 0.63 -6.07
CA TYR A 133 -1.70 0.08 -7.25
C TYR A 133 -1.45 0.88 -8.54
N GLY A 134 -1.21 2.19 -8.43
CA GLY A 134 -0.94 3.06 -9.57
C GLY A 134 0.49 2.98 -10.11
N HIS A 135 1.47 2.55 -9.28
CA HIS A 135 2.89 2.61 -9.62
C HIS A 135 3.24 1.87 -10.92
N GLY A 136 2.76 0.66 -11.11
CA GLY A 136 3.03 -0.13 -12.32
C GLY A 136 2.55 0.56 -13.59
N ARG A 137 1.34 1.13 -13.55
CA ARG A 137 0.76 1.87 -14.69
C ARG A 137 1.53 3.15 -14.98
N LEU A 138 1.97 3.87 -13.95
CA LEU A 138 2.77 5.09 -14.15
C LEU A 138 4.17 4.74 -14.66
N LYS A 139 4.79 3.69 -14.16
CA LYS A 139 6.10 3.21 -14.62
C LYS A 139 6.09 2.84 -16.11
N SER A 140 5.00 2.32 -16.65
CA SER A 140 4.88 2.06 -18.09
C SER A 140 4.93 3.33 -18.96
N ARG A 141 4.72 4.50 -18.34
CA ARG A 141 4.80 5.83 -18.97
C ARG A 141 6.11 6.57 -18.68
N SER A 142 7.11 5.90 -18.12
CA SER A 142 8.39 6.51 -17.71
C SER A 142 9.06 7.35 -18.81
N LYS A 143 9.07 6.85 -20.06
CA LYS A 143 9.64 7.57 -21.21
C LYS A 143 8.91 8.89 -21.50
N ALA A 144 7.58 8.90 -21.39
CA ALA A 144 6.79 10.11 -21.61
C ALA A 144 7.01 11.12 -20.46
N LEU A 145 7.09 10.66 -19.21
CA LEU A 145 7.42 11.49 -18.06
C LEU A 145 8.80 12.12 -18.20
N TYR A 146 9.80 11.32 -18.56
CA TYR A 146 11.17 11.80 -18.75
C TYR A 146 11.27 12.82 -19.90
N ARG A 147 10.58 12.59 -21.02
CA ARG A 147 10.53 13.54 -22.15
C ARG A 147 9.95 14.88 -21.70
N LEU A 148 8.78 14.89 -21.06
CA LEU A 148 8.15 16.12 -20.58
C LEU A 148 9.04 16.86 -19.56
N TYR A 149 9.71 16.13 -18.70
CA TYR A 149 10.69 16.70 -17.78
C TYR A 149 11.86 17.36 -18.52
N CYS A 150 12.39 16.74 -19.59
CA CYS A 150 13.42 17.32 -20.43
C CYS A 150 12.93 18.56 -21.20
N GLU A 151 11.66 18.60 -21.59
CA GLU A 151 10.98 19.75 -22.21
C GLU A 151 10.74 20.92 -21.21
N GLY A 152 11.10 20.76 -19.94
CA GLY A 152 11.02 21.83 -18.93
C GLY A 152 9.84 21.74 -17.99
N VAL A 153 8.94 20.76 -18.13
CA VAL A 153 7.79 20.59 -17.21
C VAL A 153 8.31 20.19 -15.83
N SER A 154 7.82 20.87 -14.78
CA SER A 154 8.21 20.59 -13.41
C SER A 154 7.66 19.25 -12.91
N VAL A 155 8.33 18.65 -11.92
CA VAL A 155 7.86 17.41 -11.29
C VAL A 155 6.50 17.60 -10.62
N VAL A 156 6.25 18.77 -10.04
CA VAL A 156 4.96 19.11 -9.41
C VAL A 156 3.84 19.22 -10.43
N ASP A 157 4.10 19.81 -11.60
CA ASP A 157 3.09 19.86 -12.67
C ASP A 157 2.82 18.49 -13.27
N LEU A 158 3.86 17.67 -13.42
CA LEU A 158 3.68 16.25 -13.79
C LEU A 158 2.86 15.50 -12.77
N SER A 159 3.05 15.76 -11.47
CA SER A 159 2.25 15.19 -10.38
C SER A 159 0.77 15.53 -10.54
N LYS A 160 0.43 16.79 -10.73
CA LYS A 160 -0.94 17.25 -10.97
C LYS A 160 -1.54 16.63 -12.24
N ARG A 161 -0.77 16.59 -13.32
CA ARG A 161 -1.21 16.04 -14.62
C ARG A 161 -1.48 14.55 -14.58
N PHE A 162 -0.59 13.77 -13.97
CA PHE A 162 -0.69 12.31 -13.90
C PHE A 162 -1.41 11.82 -12.64
N ASP A 163 -1.77 12.73 -11.76
CA ASP A 163 -2.45 12.46 -10.50
C ASP A 163 -1.72 11.39 -9.66
N PHE A 164 -0.45 11.67 -9.40
CA PHE A 164 0.44 10.75 -8.68
C PHE A 164 1.47 11.51 -7.84
N PRO A 165 1.90 10.96 -6.67
CA PRO A 165 2.80 11.68 -5.76
C PRO A 165 4.08 12.17 -6.42
N PRO A 166 4.48 13.43 -6.20
CA PRO A 166 5.62 14.07 -6.87
C PRO A 166 6.93 13.31 -6.71
N MET A 167 7.24 12.85 -5.49
CA MET A 167 8.48 12.12 -5.23
C MET A 167 8.54 10.77 -5.95
N ASN A 168 7.40 10.11 -6.16
CA ASN A 168 7.34 8.88 -6.93
C ASN A 168 7.56 9.15 -8.44
N ILE A 169 7.01 10.24 -8.96
CA ILE A 169 7.28 10.69 -10.34
C ILE A 169 8.76 11.00 -10.50
N PHE A 170 9.35 11.74 -9.58
CA PHE A 170 10.77 12.07 -9.61
C PHE A 170 11.66 10.82 -9.62
N ARG A 171 11.37 9.83 -8.76
CA ARG A 171 12.09 8.54 -8.76
C ARG A 171 11.98 7.81 -10.10
N ILE A 172 10.81 7.84 -10.75
CA ILE A 172 10.60 7.23 -12.08
C ILE A 172 11.42 7.95 -13.14
N ILE A 173 11.48 9.28 -13.12
CA ILE A 173 12.28 10.10 -14.03
C ILE A 173 13.77 9.78 -13.86
N LEU A 174 14.28 9.72 -12.63
CA LEU A 174 15.68 9.37 -12.37
C LEU A 174 16.02 7.95 -12.83
N ALA A 175 15.09 7.00 -12.65
CA ALA A 175 15.27 5.63 -13.14
C ALA A 175 15.30 5.56 -14.67
N GLU A 176 14.49 6.36 -15.39
CA GLU A 176 14.52 6.46 -16.84
C GLU A 176 15.83 7.10 -17.32
N LYS A 177 16.41 8.03 -16.55
CA LYS A 177 17.76 8.58 -16.76
C LYS A 177 18.88 7.54 -16.53
N LYS A 178 18.50 6.26 -16.30
CA LYS A 178 19.42 5.13 -16.09
C LYS A 178 20.23 5.21 -14.78
N TRP A 179 19.71 5.90 -13.78
CA TRP A 179 20.33 5.84 -12.46
C TRP A 179 19.99 4.52 -11.77
N SER A 180 20.97 3.94 -11.10
CA SER A 180 20.74 2.75 -10.26
C SER A 180 19.88 3.08 -9.04
N LYS A 181 19.21 2.08 -8.48
CA LYS A 181 18.40 2.25 -7.26
C LYS A 181 19.23 2.79 -6.08
N SER A 182 20.49 2.33 -5.95
CA SER A 182 21.42 2.81 -4.92
C SER A 182 21.73 4.28 -5.09
N ARG A 183 22.08 4.72 -6.33
CA ARG A 183 22.34 6.11 -6.63
C ARG A 183 21.11 7.00 -6.37
N ILE A 184 19.91 6.57 -6.79
CA ILE A 184 18.68 7.31 -6.51
C ILE A 184 18.50 7.47 -5.00
N LYS A 185 18.65 6.39 -4.21
CA LYS A 185 18.49 6.43 -2.76
C LYS A 185 19.53 7.35 -2.10
N GLU A 186 20.78 7.33 -2.56
CA GLU A 186 21.83 8.21 -2.07
C GLU A 186 21.54 9.68 -2.35
N CYS A 187 21.21 10.02 -3.60
CA CYS A 187 20.92 11.40 -3.98
C CYS A 187 19.67 11.97 -3.29
N LEU A 188 18.65 11.12 -3.00
CA LEU A 188 17.48 11.55 -2.24
C LEU A 188 17.80 11.84 -0.76
N ARG A 189 18.86 11.23 -0.20
CA ARG A 189 19.33 11.51 1.15
C ARG A 189 20.26 12.73 1.21
N GLU A 190 21.01 12.95 0.13
CA GLU A 190 21.98 14.03 -0.02
C GLU A 190 21.70 14.82 -1.31
N PRO A 191 20.65 15.68 -1.33
CA PRO A 191 20.24 16.40 -2.52
C PRO A 191 21.34 17.28 -3.14
N SER A 192 22.29 17.74 -2.34
CA SER A 192 23.46 18.50 -2.79
C SER A 192 24.32 17.77 -3.83
N LYS A 193 24.22 16.45 -3.90
CA LYS A 193 24.91 15.63 -4.91
C LYS A 193 24.21 15.64 -6.28
N MET A 194 23.04 16.28 -6.39
CA MET A 194 22.30 16.39 -7.65
C MET A 194 22.78 17.61 -8.46
N ALA A 195 22.57 17.57 -9.80
CA ALA A 195 22.73 18.77 -10.61
C ALA A 195 21.68 19.82 -10.21
N ALA A 196 21.99 21.10 -10.34
CA ALA A 196 21.19 22.23 -9.83
C ALA A 196 19.68 22.08 -10.09
N ARG A 197 19.28 21.89 -11.35
CA ARG A 197 17.87 21.68 -11.69
C ARG A 197 17.24 20.48 -11.01
N ALA A 198 17.95 19.36 -10.89
CA ALA A 198 17.42 18.17 -10.25
C ALA A 198 17.27 18.36 -8.73
N GLY A 199 18.17 19.12 -8.10
CA GLY A 199 18.08 19.52 -6.70
C GLY A 199 16.87 20.42 -6.45
N GLU A 200 16.66 21.47 -7.25
CA GLU A 200 15.49 22.35 -7.16
C GLU A 200 14.17 21.60 -7.33
N GLU A 201 14.10 20.68 -8.31
CA GLU A 201 12.92 19.88 -8.56
C GLU A 201 12.67 18.86 -7.43
N PHE A 202 13.74 18.34 -6.80
CA PHE A 202 13.64 17.52 -5.60
C PHE A 202 13.01 18.29 -4.44
N GLU A 203 13.52 19.48 -4.11
CA GLU A 203 13.01 20.31 -3.03
C GLU A 203 11.52 20.65 -3.21
N LYS A 204 11.15 21.05 -4.44
CA LYS A 204 9.74 21.32 -4.79
C LYS A 204 8.87 20.07 -4.65
N ALA A 205 9.37 18.92 -5.13
CA ALA A 205 8.64 17.66 -5.06
C ALA A 205 8.48 17.15 -3.63
N GLU A 206 9.52 17.29 -2.79
CA GLU A 206 9.49 16.90 -1.38
C GLU A 206 8.53 17.79 -0.58
N ALA A 207 8.57 19.11 -0.78
CA ALA A 207 7.64 20.05 -0.15
C ALA A 207 6.18 19.76 -0.52
N ALA A 208 5.93 19.27 -1.74
CA ALA A 208 4.59 18.97 -2.26
C ALA A 208 4.14 17.51 -2.04
N ASP A 209 4.92 16.68 -1.36
CA ASP A 209 4.63 15.24 -1.17
C ASP A 209 4.71 14.82 0.29
N ARG A 210 3.56 14.46 0.85
CA ARG A 210 3.47 13.88 2.19
C ARG A 210 3.18 12.38 2.18
N VAL A 211 2.96 11.81 0.99
CA VAL A 211 2.63 10.39 0.79
C VAL A 211 3.87 9.52 0.65
N SER A 212 4.92 10.09 0.01
CA SER A 212 6.12 9.34 -0.41
C SER A 212 7.37 9.75 0.38
N ASN A 213 7.26 9.94 1.69
CA ASN A 213 8.35 10.39 2.54
C ASN A 213 9.67 9.68 2.20
N VAL A 214 10.73 10.47 2.12
CA VAL A 214 12.10 9.99 1.92
C VAL A 214 12.60 9.34 3.22
N ASP A 215 12.25 9.92 4.34
CA ASP A 215 12.57 9.41 5.67
C ASP A 215 11.31 8.82 6.34
N GLN A 216 11.32 7.51 6.53
CA GLN A 216 10.24 6.78 7.22
C GLN A 216 10.48 6.68 8.74
N THR A 217 11.56 7.25 9.25
CA THR A 217 11.96 7.10 10.65
C THR A 217 10.88 7.65 11.58
N GLU A 218 10.35 8.84 11.30
CA GLU A 218 9.27 9.45 12.09
C GLU A 218 8.00 8.58 12.07
N THR A 219 7.63 8.05 10.90
CA THR A 219 6.47 7.18 10.76
C THR A 219 6.63 5.90 11.59
N HIS A 220 7.82 5.28 11.56
CA HIS A 220 8.11 4.11 12.38
C HIS A 220 8.09 4.43 13.87
N ILE A 221 8.67 5.56 14.29
CA ILE A 221 8.63 5.97 15.70
C ILE A 221 7.18 6.13 16.18
N ARG A 222 6.34 6.80 15.40
CA ARG A 222 4.92 6.98 15.74
C ARG A 222 4.14 5.65 15.78
N ALA A 223 4.40 4.75 14.81
CA ALA A 223 3.79 3.43 14.79
C ALA A 223 4.16 2.64 16.06
N ASN A 224 5.46 2.54 16.35
CA ASN A 224 5.93 1.84 17.55
C ASN A 224 5.34 2.45 18.85
N LEU A 225 5.28 3.78 18.93
CA LEU A 225 4.69 4.46 20.11
C LEU A 225 3.21 4.13 20.26
N PHE A 226 2.47 4.03 19.17
CA PHE A 226 1.06 3.63 19.18
C PHE A 226 0.90 2.18 19.62
N GLU A 227 1.68 1.25 19.04
CA GLU A 227 1.68 -0.17 19.36
C GLU A 227 2.02 -0.39 20.85
N ASP A 228 3.06 0.29 21.35
CA ASP A 228 3.45 0.23 22.76
C ASP A 228 2.34 0.77 23.68
N SER A 229 1.79 1.95 23.35
CA SER A 229 0.71 2.56 24.15
C SER A 229 -0.55 1.68 24.19
N LEU A 230 -0.90 1.04 23.07
CA LEU A 230 -2.05 0.14 22.99
C LEU A 230 -1.80 -1.15 23.78
N SER A 231 -0.60 -1.69 23.69
CA SER A 231 -0.17 -2.87 24.45
C SER A 231 -0.23 -2.61 25.96
N ASP A 232 0.36 -1.51 26.41
CA ASP A 232 0.35 -1.07 27.81
C ASP A 232 -1.08 -0.85 28.32
N TRP A 233 -1.97 -0.34 27.47
CA TRP A 233 -3.38 -0.14 27.81
C TRP A 233 -4.10 -1.46 28.08
N PHE A 234 -3.86 -2.51 27.28
CA PHE A 234 -4.44 -3.84 27.52
C PHE A 234 -3.83 -4.50 28.76
N GLU A 235 -2.50 -4.47 28.89
CA GLU A 235 -1.79 -5.06 30.05
C GLU A 235 -2.22 -4.40 31.37
N SER A 236 -2.38 -3.07 31.40
CA SER A 236 -2.87 -2.35 32.59
C SER A 236 -4.29 -2.77 33.04
N ARG A 237 -5.05 -3.38 32.14
CA ARG A 237 -6.38 -3.96 32.41
C ARG A 237 -6.36 -5.45 32.69
N GLY A 238 -5.17 -6.01 32.82
CA GLY A 238 -4.97 -7.41 33.18
C GLY A 238 -5.17 -8.39 32.03
N VAL A 239 -5.23 -7.89 30.77
CA VAL A 239 -5.27 -8.74 29.57
C VAL A 239 -3.88 -9.29 29.32
N LYS A 240 -3.78 -10.60 29.14
CA LYS A 240 -2.53 -11.24 28.75
C LYS A 240 -2.35 -11.11 27.25
N ILE A 241 -1.24 -10.53 26.84
CA ILE A 241 -0.89 -10.33 25.43
C ILE A 241 0.51 -10.86 25.13
N ARG A 242 0.82 -10.98 23.84
CA ARG A 242 2.18 -11.08 23.30
C ARG A 242 2.40 -9.98 22.29
N ARG A 243 3.52 -9.28 22.39
CA ARG A 243 3.89 -8.20 21.50
C ARG A 243 4.63 -8.75 20.28
N GLN A 244 4.56 -8.05 19.15
CA GLN A 244 5.19 -8.45 17.89
C GLN A 244 6.69 -8.76 18.04
N ASN A 245 7.43 -7.91 18.77
CA ASN A 245 8.87 -8.05 18.95
C ASN A 245 9.27 -9.36 19.64
N GLU A 246 8.48 -9.85 20.58
CA GLU A 246 8.68 -11.14 21.27
C GLU A 246 8.49 -12.29 20.29
N MET A 247 7.37 -12.28 19.55
CA MET A 247 7.05 -13.30 18.56
C MET A 247 8.06 -13.35 17.41
N VAL A 248 8.50 -12.19 16.92
CA VAL A 248 9.52 -12.07 15.87
C VAL A 248 10.85 -12.63 16.33
N SER A 249 11.24 -12.38 17.60
CA SER A 249 12.49 -12.87 18.16
C SER A 249 12.48 -14.41 18.26
N GLU A 250 11.42 -15.02 18.73
CA GLU A 250 11.26 -16.46 18.77
C GLU A 250 11.28 -17.09 17.37
N GLN A 251 10.53 -16.53 16.43
CA GLN A 251 10.48 -17.03 15.04
C GLN A 251 11.85 -16.95 14.35
N ARG A 252 12.68 -15.96 14.67
CA ARG A 252 14.07 -15.88 14.16
C ARG A 252 14.91 -17.01 14.71
N ILE A 253 14.74 -17.37 15.99
CA ILE A 253 15.47 -18.48 16.61
C ILE A 253 15.04 -19.81 15.99
N GLU A 254 13.72 -20.03 15.84
CA GLU A 254 13.17 -21.30 15.37
C GLU A 254 13.29 -21.49 13.84
N HIS A 255 13.10 -20.43 13.04
CA HIS A 255 12.95 -20.49 11.60
C HIS A 255 14.00 -19.68 10.82
N GLY A 256 14.91 -18.99 11.50
CA GLY A 256 15.90 -18.12 10.89
C GLY A 256 15.34 -16.82 10.28
N ARG A 257 14.01 -16.64 10.25
CA ARG A 257 13.34 -15.45 9.74
C ARG A 257 11.98 -15.23 10.41
N PRO A 258 11.50 -13.99 10.51
CA PRO A 258 10.14 -13.72 10.95
C PRO A 258 9.12 -14.21 9.89
N ILE A 259 7.99 -14.72 10.38
CA ILE A 259 6.79 -15.02 9.58
C ILE A 259 5.81 -13.88 9.88
N ASN A 260 4.69 -13.79 9.16
CA ASN A 260 3.66 -12.80 9.44
C ASN A 260 3.20 -12.91 10.90
N THR A 261 3.52 -11.89 11.69
CA THR A 261 3.13 -11.76 13.10
C THR A 261 2.15 -10.60 13.24
N PRO A 262 1.10 -10.72 14.05
CA PRO A 262 0.29 -9.57 14.44
C PRO A 262 1.10 -8.62 15.33
N ASP A 263 0.67 -7.36 15.45
CA ASP A 263 1.29 -6.39 16.34
C ASP A 263 1.03 -6.76 17.81
N ILE A 264 -0.21 -7.23 18.11
CA ILE A 264 -0.62 -7.74 19.42
C ILE A 264 -1.37 -9.06 19.23
N LEU A 265 -0.95 -10.11 19.93
CA LEU A 265 -1.67 -11.38 20.04
C LEU A 265 -2.28 -11.49 21.45
N PHE A 266 -3.59 -11.67 21.54
CA PHE A 266 -4.28 -11.90 22.80
C PHE A 266 -4.15 -13.35 23.22
N LEU A 267 -3.73 -13.59 24.47
CA LEU A 267 -3.70 -14.90 25.11
C LEU A 267 -4.98 -15.15 25.92
N ASP A 268 -5.71 -14.11 26.22
CA ASP A 268 -7.02 -14.13 26.85
C ASP A 268 -8.14 -14.00 25.80
N HIS A 269 -9.38 -14.29 26.20
CA HIS A 269 -10.55 -14.05 25.37
C HIS A 269 -10.92 -12.56 25.42
N VAL A 270 -10.72 -11.85 24.34
CA VAL A 270 -11.02 -10.42 24.21
C VAL A 270 -12.20 -10.21 23.27
N GLU A 271 -13.16 -9.41 23.72
CA GLU A 271 -14.31 -8.96 22.96
C GLU A 271 -14.31 -7.42 22.92
N ILE A 272 -14.37 -6.83 21.73
CA ILE A 272 -14.44 -5.38 21.53
C ILE A 272 -15.75 -5.06 20.80
N ASN A 273 -16.60 -4.23 21.40
CA ASN A 273 -17.92 -3.87 20.86
C ASN A 273 -18.76 -5.10 20.46
N GLY A 274 -18.70 -6.18 21.24
CA GLY A 274 -19.43 -7.42 20.98
C GLY A 274 -18.80 -8.34 19.92
N GLN A 275 -17.63 -8.00 19.40
CA GLN A 275 -16.90 -8.82 18.44
C GLN A 275 -15.68 -9.48 19.10
N PRO A 276 -15.50 -10.81 18.94
CA PRO A 276 -14.31 -11.48 19.44
C PRO A 276 -13.08 -11.08 18.63
N VAL A 277 -11.99 -10.75 19.34
CA VAL A 277 -10.72 -10.31 18.75
C VAL A 277 -9.60 -11.20 19.30
N ALA A 278 -8.89 -11.88 18.40
CA ALA A 278 -7.77 -12.73 18.78
C ALA A 278 -6.41 -12.02 18.62
N TRP A 279 -6.35 -11.03 17.75
CA TRP A 279 -5.11 -10.26 17.46
C TRP A 279 -5.45 -8.90 16.83
N ILE A 280 -4.51 -8.00 16.87
CA ILE A 280 -4.53 -6.67 16.24
C ILE A 280 -3.24 -6.49 15.42
#